data_6df1b152e749c75366b6cfc612f3d13f
#
_entry.id   6df1b152e749c75366b6cfc612f3d13f
#
_cell.length_a   1.000
_cell.length_b   1.000
_cell.length_c   1.000
_cell.angle_alpha   90.00
_cell.angle_beta   90.00
_cell.angle_gamma   90.00
#
_symmetry.space_group_name_H-M   'P 1'
#
loop_
_entity.id
_entity.type
_entity.pdbx_description
1 polymer ?
#
loop_
_entity_poly.entity_id
_entity_poly.type
_entity_poly.pdbx_seq_one_letter_code
_entity_poly.pdbx_strand_id
1 'polypeptide(L)'
;MREILAGNISRYRKELGLTQEGLAEKLNISFQAVSKWETGQTVPDTMLLPALALALGVSVDRLLGYPAGHDKATYYENAYRNADGYYWGVKPSQMCLKVLSLLPPEKRLKVLDIGCGEGKDAVFFARCGYDVSAFDISDSGVEKTKRLADDAGVYVNAFKADINDYRLESDYDILYQVGVFHAIKPELRDEIIANYKSHVNDNGIAAFFAFVEKPFIEPPPEKEEHFYPLKSGQLFTYFHDWFIEHCEEYIFDCDSSGIAHRHAANVLYARKTI
;
A
#
# COMPACT_ATOMS: atom_id res chain seq x y z
N MET A 1 27.63 1.29 -11.12
CA MET A 1 26.41 0.64 -11.68
C MET A 1 26.74 -0.62 -12.49
N ARG A 2 27.65 -0.58 -13.49
CA ARG A 2 28.05 -1.76 -14.31
C ARG A 2 28.55 -2.94 -13.46
N GLU A 3 29.44 -2.70 -12.50
CA GLU A 3 29.99 -3.72 -11.60
C GLU A 3 28.93 -4.33 -10.67
N ILE A 4 28.01 -3.49 -10.19
CA ILE A 4 26.89 -3.93 -9.36
C ILE A 4 25.97 -4.86 -10.14
N LEU A 5 25.59 -4.47 -11.36
CA LEU A 5 24.76 -5.28 -12.25
C LEU A 5 25.44 -6.63 -12.55
N ALA A 6 26.73 -6.60 -12.90
CA ALA A 6 27.52 -7.82 -13.18
C ALA A 6 27.55 -8.77 -11.97
N GLY A 7 27.83 -8.23 -10.79
CA GLY A 7 27.83 -9.00 -9.54
C GLY A 7 26.46 -9.59 -9.21
N ASN A 8 25.40 -8.81 -9.40
CA ASN A 8 24.04 -9.26 -9.14
C ASN A 8 23.59 -10.36 -10.10
N ILE A 9 23.86 -10.25 -11.39
CA ILE A 9 23.57 -11.31 -12.37
C ILE A 9 24.23 -12.62 -11.94
N SER A 10 25.54 -12.58 -11.64
CA SER A 10 26.29 -13.76 -11.21
C SER A 10 25.76 -14.35 -9.91
N ARG A 11 25.44 -13.51 -8.91
CA ARG A 11 24.93 -13.92 -7.61
C ARG A 11 23.57 -14.61 -7.74
N TYR A 12 22.57 -13.95 -8.33
CA TYR A 12 21.22 -14.49 -8.44
C TYR A 12 21.15 -15.75 -9.30
N ARG A 13 21.95 -15.82 -10.37
CA ARG A 13 22.07 -17.05 -11.16
C ARG A 13 22.56 -18.23 -10.31
N LYS A 14 23.61 -18.00 -9.51
CA LYS A 14 24.17 -19.04 -8.61
C LYS A 14 23.21 -19.44 -7.50
N GLU A 15 22.49 -18.49 -6.92
CA GLU A 15 21.45 -18.75 -5.90
C GLU A 15 20.34 -19.67 -6.45
N LEU A 16 20.04 -19.58 -7.75
CA LEU A 16 19.10 -20.48 -8.43
C LEU A 16 19.74 -21.80 -8.94
N GLY A 17 21.03 -22.02 -8.70
CA GLY A 17 21.75 -23.21 -9.18
C GLY A 17 21.89 -23.27 -10.70
N LEU A 18 21.72 -22.16 -11.42
CA LEU A 18 21.84 -22.10 -12.87
C LEU A 18 23.30 -21.98 -13.33
N THR A 19 23.66 -22.66 -14.44
CA THR A 19 24.89 -22.36 -15.17
C THR A 19 24.72 -21.12 -16.04
N GLN A 20 25.83 -20.57 -16.57
CA GLN A 20 25.74 -19.45 -17.54
C GLN A 20 25.00 -19.87 -18.81
N GLU A 21 25.21 -21.11 -19.25
CA GLU A 21 24.49 -21.72 -20.37
C GLU A 21 23.00 -21.84 -20.05
N GLY A 22 22.63 -22.31 -18.85
CA GLY A 22 21.24 -22.46 -18.44
C GLY A 22 20.49 -21.11 -18.36
N LEU A 23 21.16 -20.03 -17.94
CA LEU A 23 20.57 -18.70 -17.99
C LEU A 23 20.46 -18.20 -19.44
N ALA A 24 21.48 -18.44 -20.27
CA ALA A 24 21.47 -18.06 -21.68
C ALA A 24 20.34 -18.74 -22.46
N GLU A 25 20.09 -20.04 -22.20
CA GLU A 25 18.99 -20.80 -22.78
C GLU A 25 17.63 -20.20 -22.41
N LYS A 26 17.42 -19.89 -21.13
CA LYS A 26 16.15 -19.25 -20.66
C LYS A 26 15.88 -17.91 -21.35
N LEU A 27 16.93 -17.18 -21.74
CA LEU A 27 16.83 -15.87 -22.37
C LEU A 27 16.93 -15.93 -23.90
N ASN A 28 17.14 -17.10 -24.47
CA ASN A 28 17.37 -17.33 -25.91
C ASN A 28 18.52 -16.46 -26.46
N ILE A 29 19.66 -16.45 -25.75
CA ILE A 29 20.88 -15.69 -26.10
C ILE A 29 22.10 -16.61 -26.02
N SER A 30 23.27 -16.11 -26.41
CA SER A 30 24.53 -16.87 -26.27
C SER A 30 25.08 -16.85 -24.84
N PHE A 31 25.72 -17.94 -24.41
CA PHE A 31 26.39 -17.98 -23.09
C PHE A 31 27.50 -16.95 -22.97
N GLN A 32 28.18 -16.60 -24.10
CA GLN A 32 29.20 -15.54 -24.14
C GLN A 32 28.62 -14.17 -23.74
N ALA A 33 27.34 -13.90 -24.04
CA ALA A 33 26.65 -12.68 -23.60
C ALA A 33 26.53 -12.65 -22.07
N VAL A 34 26.04 -13.75 -21.48
CA VAL A 34 25.94 -13.88 -20.01
C VAL A 34 27.32 -13.74 -19.35
N SER A 35 28.31 -14.42 -19.88
CA SER A 35 29.69 -14.37 -19.37
C SER A 35 30.26 -12.93 -19.40
N LYS A 36 30.05 -12.18 -20.50
CA LYS A 36 30.48 -10.77 -20.62
C LYS A 36 29.72 -9.85 -19.66
N TRP A 37 28.45 -10.13 -19.37
CA TRP A 37 27.68 -9.38 -18.39
C TRP A 37 28.20 -9.62 -16.97
N GLU A 38 28.47 -10.89 -16.60
CA GLU A 38 28.97 -11.24 -15.27
C GLU A 38 30.40 -10.75 -15.00
N THR A 39 31.21 -10.59 -16.07
CA THR A 39 32.54 -10.00 -15.97
C THR A 39 32.56 -8.47 -16.10
N GLY A 40 31.39 -7.86 -16.32
CA GLY A 40 31.28 -6.41 -16.50
C GLY A 40 31.88 -5.89 -17.83
N GLN A 41 32.19 -6.76 -18.78
CA GLN A 41 32.69 -6.35 -20.09
C GLN A 41 31.64 -5.63 -20.93
N THR A 42 30.37 -6.14 -20.85
CA THR A 42 29.21 -5.51 -21.48
C THR A 42 28.07 -5.47 -20.49
N VAL A 43 26.98 -4.76 -20.83
CA VAL A 43 25.70 -4.76 -20.07
C VAL A 43 24.62 -5.36 -20.95
N PRO A 44 23.58 -5.95 -20.36
CA PRO A 44 22.38 -6.36 -21.08
C PRO A 44 21.73 -5.17 -21.80
N ASP A 45 21.08 -5.44 -22.92
CA ASP A 45 20.19 -4.46 -23.55
C ASP A 45 19.05 -4.11 -22.58
N THR A 46 18.64 -2.84 -22.60
CA THR A 46 17.59 -2.33 -21.70
C THR A 46 16.27 -3.08 -21.87
N MET A 47 15.95 -3.47 -23.10
CA MET A 47 14.74 -4.25 -23.40
C MET A 47 14.80 -5.70 -22.90
N LEU A 48 15.99 -6.20 -22.60
CA LEU A 48 16.19 -7.55 -22.07
C LEU A 48 16.18 -7.59 -20.53
N LEU A 49 16.32 -6.44 -19.85
CA LEU A 49 16.33 -6.38 -18.39
C LEU A 49 15.10 -7.01 -17.72
N PRO A 50 13.86 -6.79 -18.19
CA PRO A 50 12.68 -7.44 -17.60
C PRO A 50 12.72 -8.97 -17.70
N ALA A 51 13.10 -9.51 -18.87
CA ALA A 51 13.20 -10.95 -19.07
C ALA A 51 14.35 -11.55 -18.22
N LEU A 52 15.46 -10.86 -18.10
CA LEU A 52 16.60 -11.27 -17.28
C LEU A 52 16.23 -11.28 -15.80
N ALA A 53 15.54 -10.24 -15.32
CA ALA A 53 15.05 -10.16 -13.94
C ALA A 53 14.07 -11.30 -13.62
N LEU A 54 13.12 -11.57 -14.53
CA LEU A 54 12.18 -12.69 -14.41
C LEU A 54 12.89 -14.04 -14.36
N ALA A 55 13.88 -14.26 -15.26
CA ALA A 55 14.65 -15.50 -15.31
C ALA A 55 15.47 -15.73 -14.03
N LEU A 56 15.88 -14.66 -13.36
CA LEU A 56 16.63 -14.67 -12.11
C LEU A 56 15.73 -14.60 -10.86
N GLY A 57 14.41 -14.47 -11.02
CA GLY A 57 13.46 -14.41 -9.91
C GLY A 57 13.58 -13.14 -9.05
N VAL A 58 14.03 -12.02 -9.63
CA VAL A 58 14.21 -10.74 -8.93
C VAL A 58 13.56 -9.60 -9.72
N SER A 59 13.40 -8.43 -9.08
CA SER A 59 13.00 -7.22 -9.80
C SER A 59 14.16 -6.62 -10.60
N VAL A 60 13.85 -5.79 -11.61
CA VAL A 60 14.86 -5.04 -12.37
C VAL A 60 15.67 -4.13 -11.44
N ASP A 61 15.03 -3.51 -10.45
CA ASP A 61 15.69 -2.66 -9.47
C ASP A 61 16.73 -3.43 -8.67
N ARG A 62 16.36 -4.62 -8.18
CA ARG A 62 17.27 -5.52 -7.48
C ARG A 62 18.46 -5.94 -8.35
N LEU A 63 18.17 -6.20 -9.62
CA LEU A 63 19.19 -6.53 -10.59
C LEU A 63 20.16 -5.38 -10.81
N LEU A 64 19.66 -4.14 -10.86
CA LEU A 64 20.47 -2.91 -11.01
C LEU A 64 21.19 -2.49 -9.72
N GLY A 65 20.95 -3.20 -8.60
CA GLY A 65 21.59 -2.92 -7.32
C GLY A 65 20.93 -1.81 -6.51
N TYR A 66 19.72 -1.42 -6.89
CA TYR A 66 18.90 -0.66 -5.97
C TYR A 66 18.52 -1.57 -4.82
N PRO A 67 18.59 -1.11 -3.57
CA PRO A 67 18.22 -1.94 -2.43
C PRO A 67 16.86 -2.55 -2.65
N ALA A 68 16.76 -3.85 -2.40
CA ALA A 68 15.49 -4.55 -2.33
C ALA A 68 14.67 -3.86 -1.23
N GLY A 69 13.49 -3.39 -1.63
CA GLY A 69 12.72 -2.50 -0.77
C GLY A 69 13.07 -1.04 -1.09
N HIS A 70 12.47 -0.50 -2.15
CA HIS A 70 11.88 0.79 -1.92
C HIS A 70 10.92 0.54 -0.76
N ASP A 71 11.35 0.90 0.46
CA ASP A 71 10.47 1.10 1.59
C ASP A 71 9.15 1.61 1.02
N LYS A 72 7.99 1.10 1.47
CA LYS A 72 6.69 1.61 1.01
C LYS A 72 6.65 3.12 1.05
N ALA A 73 7.30 3.71 2.05
CA ALA A 73 7.53 5.14 2.14
C ALA A 73 8.19 5.68 0.86
N THR A 74 9.21 5.01 0.34
CA THR A 74 9.93 5.48 -0.86
C THR A 74 9.10 5.27 -2.14
N TYR A 75 8.34 4.17 -2.26
CA TYR A 75 7.46 3.94 -3.42
C TYR A 75 6.38 5.01 -3.50
N TYR A 76 5.58 5.17 -2.45
CA TYR A 76 4.50 6.15 -2.43
C TYR A 76 5.03 7.58 -2.44
N GLU A 77 6.16 7.85 -1.78
CA GLU A 77 6.82 9.15 -1.84
C GLU A 77 7.17 9.54 -3.29
N ASN A 78 7.74 8.60 -4.06
CA ASN A 78 8.06 8.84 -5.47
C ASN A 78 6.80 8.92 -6.35
N ALA A 79 5.80 8.05 -6.11
CA ALA A 79 4.55 8.06 -6.85
C ALA A 79 3.82 9.40 -6.69
N TYR A 80 3.69 9.87 -5.45
CA TYR A 80 3.01 11.15 -5.17
C TYR A 80 3.82 12.35 -5.64
N ARG A 81 5.15 12.35 -5.44
CA ARG A 81 6.03 13.43 -5.89
C ARG A 81 6.00 13.62 -7.41
N ASN A 82 6.02 12.52 -8.17
CA ASN A 82 6.17 12.53 -9.62
C ASN A 82 4.83 12.56 -10.38
N ALA A 83 3.69 12.38 -9.70
CA ALA A 83 2.39 12.43 -10.34
C ALA A 83 2.05 13.85 -10.80
N ASP A 84 1.67 14.00 -12.07
CA ASP A 84 1.02 15.21 -12.59
C ASP A 84 -0.37 15.34 -11.91
N GLY A 85 -0.48 16.26 -10.94
CA GLY A 85 -1.65 16.40 -10.10
C GLY A 85 -1.68 15.40 -8.93
N TYR A 86 -2.75 14.62 -8.82
CA TYR A 86 -2.97 13.66 -7.75
C TYR A 86 -2.98 12.24 -8.31
N TYR A 87 -2.08 11.37 -7.80
CA TYR A 87 -1.92 9.97 -8.25
C TYR A 87 -3.23 9.18 -8.14
N TRP A 88 -3.93 9.32 -7.00
CA TRP A 88 -5.23 8.68 -6.76
C TRP A 88 -6.42 9.54 -7.20
N GLY A 89 -6.18 10.70 -7.83
CA GLY A 89 -7.21 11.69 -8.12
C GLY A 89 -7.77 12.36 -6.87
N VAL A 90 -8.82 13.15 -7.04
CA VAL A 90 -9.45 13.94 -5.95
C VAL A 90 -10.89 13.50 -5.63
N LYS A 91 -11.40 12.50 -6.35
CA LYS A 91 -12.75 12.00 -6.13
C LYS A 91 -12.78 11.11 -4.87
N PRO A 92 -13.68 11.36 -3.91
CA PRO A 92 -13.79 10.54 -2.71
C PRO A 92 -14.15 9.10 -3.04
N SER A 93 -13.70 8.18 -2.21
CA SER A 93 -14.03 6.76 -2.32
C SER A 93 -15.49 6.48 -1.96
N GLN A 94 -16.03 5.35 -2.43
CA GLN A 94 -17.37 4.91 -2.04
C GLN A 94 -17.48 4.63 -0.53
N MET A 95 -16.39 4.22 0.09
CA MET A 95 -16.33 3.99 1.53
C MET A 95 -16.59 5.28 2.31
N CYS A 96 -16.04 6.40 1.87
CA CYS A 96 -16.26 7.72 2.44
C CYS A 96 -17.74 8.10 2.45
N LEU A 97 -18.45 7.88 1.33
CA LEU A 97 -19.89 8.13 1.21
C LEU A 97 -20.71 7.21 2.13
N LYS A 98 -20.29 5.96 2.28
CA LYS A 98 -20.93 5.01 3.19
C LYS A 98 -20.78 5.45 4.65
N VAL A 99 -19.59 5.89 5.07
CA VAL A 99 -19.32 6.44 6.41
C VAL A 99 -20.22 7.63 6.68
N LEU A 100 -20.33 8.57 5.73
CA LEU A 100 -21.23 9.72 5.84
C LEU A 100 -22.68 9.32 6.08
N SER A 101 -23.14 8.21 5.50
CA SER A 101 -24.50 7.70 5.70
C SER A 101 -24.70 6.99 7.05
N LEU A 102 -23.65 6.34 7.57
CA LEU A 102 -23.70 5.61 8.84
C LEU A 102 -23.57 6.51 10.08
N LEU A 103 -22.77 7.56 9.95
CA LEU A 103 -22.49 8.50 11.03
C LEU A 103 -22.38 9.92 10.47
N PRO A 104 -23.53 10.55 10.12
CA PRO A 104 -23.55 11.90 9.54
C PRO A 104 -23.03 12.95 10.54
N PRO A 105 -22.46 14.05 10.08
CA PRO A 105 -21.80 15.06 10.93
C PRO A 105 -22.83 16.02 11.59
N GLU A 106 -23.82 15.47 12.29
CA GLU A 106 -24.78 16.26 13.08
C GLU A 106 -24.10 17.00 14.24
N LYS A 107 -22.95 16.50 14.67
CA LYS A 107 -22.00 17.13 15.59
C LYS A 107 -20.64 17.17 14.88
N ARG A 108 -19.72 17.97 15.40
CA ARG A 108 -18.33 17.99 14.91
C ARG A 108 -17.61 16.72 15.34
N LEU A 109 -17.86 15.63 14.62
CA LEU A 109 -17.25 14.33 14.88
C LEU A 109 -15.81 14.31 14.41
N LYS A 110 -14.96 13.61 15.18
CA LYS A 110 -13.54 13.46 14.88
C LYS A 110 -13.30 12.25 14.00
N VAL A 111 -12.61 12.45 12.88
CA VAL A 111 -12.18 11.41 11.95
C VAL A 111 -10.67 11.30 11.97
N LEU A 112 -10.16 10.06 12.00
CA LEU A 112 -8.78 9.78 11.65
C LEU A 112 -8.75 9.02 10.33
N ASP A 113 -8.13 9.64 9.31
CA ASP A 113 -7.83 8.99 8.02
C ASP A 113 -6.42 8.41 8.07
N ILE A 114 -6.35 7.09 8.13
CA ILE A 114 -5.14 6.29 8.34
C ILE A 114 -4.56 5.91 6.98
N GLY A 115 -3.36 6.41 6.66
CA GLY A 115 -2.76 6.24 5.33
C GLY A 115 -3.52 7.04 4.27
N CYS A 116 -3.70 8.34 4.51
CA CYS A 116 -4.55 9.22 3.72
C CYS A 116 -4.06 9.47 2.29
N GLY A 117 -2.82 9.08 1.97
CA GLY A 117 -2.19 9.38 0.69
C GLY A 117 -2.15 10.88 0.42
N GLU A 118 -2.77 11.29 -0.68
CA GLU A 118 -2.86 12.70 -1.09
C GLU A 118 -4.15 13.39 -0.61
N GLY A 119 -4.90 12.78 0.33
CA GLY A 119 -5.95 13.41 1.11
C GLY A 119 -7.34 13.50 0.47
N LYS A 120 -7.62 12.75 -0.60
CA LYS A 120 -8.92 12.83 -1.30
C LYS A 120 -10.13 12.58 -0.38
N ASP A 121 -10.01 11.58 0.51
CA ASP A 121 -11.07 11.21 1.46
C ASP A 121 -11.05 12.11 2.72
N ALA A 122 -9.86 12.41 3.25
CA ALA A 122 -9.70 13.35 4.39
C ALA A 122 -10.30 14.73 4.09
N VAL A 123 -10.01 15.29 2.92
CA VAL A 123 -10.54 16.59 2.50
C VAL A 123 -12.05 16.52 2.25
N PHE A 124 -12.55 15.42 1.71
CA PHE A 124 -13.99 15.24 1.57
C PHE A 124 -14.70 15.20 2.93
N PHE A 125 -14.20 14.47 3.92
CA PHE A 125 -14.74 14.49 5.27
C PHE A 125 -14.73 15.90 5.87
N ALA A 126 -13.63 16.64 5.74
CA ALA A 126 -13.54 18.00 6.24
C ALA A 126 -14.57 18.93 5.58
N ARG A 127 -14.80 18.80 4.25
CA ARG A 127 -15.85 19.53 3.53
C ARG A 127 -17.25 19.19 3.99
N CYS A 128 -17.47 17.97 4.46
CA CYS A 128 -18.75 17.53 5.05
C CYS A 128 -18.95 18.01 6.47
N GLY A 129 -17.94 18.64 7.12
CA GLY A 129 -18.07 19.22 8.47
C GLY A 129 -17.46 18.39 9.58
N TYR A 130 -16.73 17.33 9.28
CA TYR A 130 -15.98 16.56 10.27
C TYR A 130 -14.71 17.30 10.73
N ASP A 131 -14.22 16.97 11.92
CA ASP A 131 -12.91 17.37 12.43
C ASP A 131 -11.88 16.28 12.06
N VAL A 132 -11.02 16.58 11.08
CA VAL A 132 -10.22 15.54 10.43
C VAL A 132 -8.76 15.65 10.82
N SER A 133 -8.24 14.54 11.36
CA SER A 133 -6.81 14.25 11.40
C SER A 133 -6.50 13.18 10.34
N ALA A 134 -5.33 13.27 9.72
CA ALA A 134 -4.92 12.34 8.67
C ALA A 134 -3.41 12.12 8.73
N PHE A 135 -2.96 10.90 8.52
CA PHE A 135 -1.53 10.66 8.39
C PHE A 135 -1.19 9.76 7.21
N ASP A 136 0.01 9.94 6.69
CA ASP A 136 0.61 9.07 5.70
C ASP A 136 2.12 8.94 5.95
N ILE A 137 2.72 7.89 5.44
CA ILE A 137 4.16 7.66 5.53
C ILE A 137 4.95 8.58 4.58
N SER A 138 4.30 9.11 3.53
CA SER A 138 4.88 9.97 2.50
C SER A 138 4.78 11.45 2.88
N ASP A 139 5.92 12.16 2.86
CA ASP A 139 5.95 13.62 3.01
C ASP A 139 5.18 14.30 1.87
N SER A 140 5.39 13.86 0.63
CA SER A 140 4.70 14.40 -0.55
C SER A 140 3.18 14.18 -0.48
N GLY A 141 2.73 13.05 0.05
CA GLY A 141 1.30 12.77 0.30
C GLY A 141 0.70 13.75 1.29
N VAL A 142 1.39 13.95 2.43
CA VAL A 142 0.96 14.89 3.48
C VAL A 142 0.92 16.33 2.95
N GLU A 143 1.93 16.77 2.19
CA GLU A 143 1.97 18.10 1.58
C GLU A 143 0.82 18.31 0.58
N LYS A 144 0.56 17.31 -0.27
CA LYS A 144 -0.58 17.35 -1.22
C LYS A 144 -1.93 17.34 -0.49
N THR A 145 -2.06 16.60 0.61
CA THR A 145 -3.26 16.63 1.45
C THR A 145 -3.54 18.03 1.99
N LYS A 146 -2.52 18.72 2.53
CA LYS A 146 -2.64 20.10 3.02
C LYS A 146 -3.02 21.05 1.90
N ARG A 147 -2.35 20.96 0.75
CA ARG A 147 -2.66 21.78 -0.41
C ARG A 147 -4.10 21.57 -0.90
N LEU A 148 -4.55 20.32 -1.00
CA LEU A 148 -5.93 20.00 -1.40
C LEU A 148 -6.96 20.56 -0.41
N ALA A 149 -6.65 20.54 0.89
CA ALA A 149 -7.50 21.13 1.93
C ALA A 149 -7.56 22.66 1.81
N ASP A 150 -6.42 23.33 1.61
CA ASP A 150 -6.34 24.76 1.38
C ASP A 150 -7.13 25.18 0.13
N ASP A 151 -6.95 24.49 -0.99
CA ASP A 151 -7.69 24.71 -2.24
C ASP A 151 -9.21 24.53 -2.06
N ALA A 152 -9.62 23.62 -1.17
CA ALA A 152 -11.02 23.37 -0.83
C ALA A 152 -11.58 24.32 0.25
N GLY A 153 -10.76 25.19 0.84
CA GLY A 153 -11.14 26.12 1.92
C GLY A 153 -11.49 25.42 3.24
N VAL A 154 -10.88 24.24 3.52
CA VAL A 154 -11.09 23.49 4.74
C VAL A 154 -9.77 23.18 5.45
N TYR A 155 -9.86 22.77 6.71
CA TYR A 155 -8.68 22.38 7.48
C TYR A 155 -8.66 20.86 7.69
N VAL A 156 -7.50 20.25 7.48
CA VAL A 156 -7.16 18.87 7.81
C VAL A 156 -5.85 18.87 8.58
N ASN A 157 -5.83 18.29 9.78
CA ASN A 157 -4.61 18.09 10.55
C ASN A 157 -3.82 16.92 9.95
N ALA A 158 -3.09 17.18 8.86
CA ALA A 158 -2.31 16.18 8.15
C ALA A 158 -0.84 16.15 8.63
N PHE A 159 -0.33 14.95 8.94
CA PHE A 159 1.03 14.75 9.46
C PHE A 159 1.64 13.44 8.97
N LYS A 160 2.98 13.36 9.04
CA LYS A 160 3.72 12.14 8.67
C LYS A 160 3.74 11.15 9.81
N ALA A 161 3.38 9.90 9.55
CA ALA A 161 3.56 8.78 10.48
C ALA A 161 3.59 7.44 9.74
N ASP A 162 4.29 6.45 10.32
CA ASP A 162 4.22 5.05 9.89
C ASP A 162 3.19 4.31 10.76
N ILE A 163 2.25 3.61 10.13
CA ILE A 163 1.22 2.83 10.84
C ILE A 163 1.82 1.75 11.76
N ASN A 164 3.02 1.25 11.47
CA ASN A 164 3.69 0.26 12.31
C ASN A 164 4.19 0.86 13.63
N ASP A 165 4.52 2.13 13.66
CA ASP A 165 5.11 2.81 14.82
C ASP A 165 4.11 3.74 15.54
N TYR A 166 3.11 4.27 14.81
CA TYR A 166 2.18 5.23 15.35
C TYR A 166 1.11 4.58 16.21
N ARG A 167 0.94 5.09 17.42
CA ARG A 167 -0.12 4.72 18.37
C ARG A 167 -0.96 5.93 18.69
N LEU A 168 -2.28 5.71 18.79
CA LEU A 168 -3.22 6.77 19.12
C LEU A 168 -3.11 7.14 20.61
N GLU A 169 -3.16 8.44 20.87
CA GLU A 169 -3.21 9.06 22.21
C GLU A 169 -4.48 9.89 22.41
N SER A 170 -5.30 9.98 21.37
CA SER A 170 -6.54 10.76 21.36
C SER A 170 -7.68 9.93 20.80
N ASP A 171 -8.90 10.21 21.27
CA ASP A 171 -10.09 9.49 20.86
C ASP A 171 -10.71 10.10 19.59
N TYR A 172 -11.28 9.24 18.78
CA TYR A 172 -11.94 9.55 17.51
C TYR A 172 -13.34 8.91 17.47
N ASP A 173 -14.25 9.52 16.70
CA ASP A 173 -15.56 8.96 16.44
C ASP A 173 -15.53 8.01 15.22
N ILE A 174 -14.57 8.24 14.32
CA ILE A 174 -14.40 7.47 13.08
C ILE A 174 -12.92 7.15 12.88
N LEU A 175 -12.59 5.86 12.81
CA LEU A 175 -11.34 5.39 12.23
C LEU A 175 -11.61 4.95 10.81
N TYR A 176 -10.91 5.56 9.87
CA TYR A 176 -11.08 5.33 8.45
C TYR A 176 -9.75 4.93 7.82
N GLN A 177 -9.76 3.90 6.98
CA GLN A 177 -8.60 3.55 6.18
C GLN A 177 -8.99 2.83 4.88
N VAL A 178 -8.30 3.16 3.79
CA VAL A 178 -8.44 2.50 2.50
C VAL A 178 -7.06 2.14 1.96
N GLY A 179 -6.78 0.84 1.89
CA GLY A 179 -5.59 0.34 1.22
C GLY A 179 -4.27 0.50 1.99
N VAL A 180 -4.29 0.58 3.34
CA VAL A 180 -3.06 0.64 4.14
C VAL A 180 -2.89 -0.56 5.09
N PHE A 181 -3.95 -1.30 5.37
CA PHE A 181 -3.92 -2.41 6.35
C PHE A 181 -2.88 -3.48 6.04
N HIS A 182 -2.66 -3.76 4.77
CA HIS A 182 -1.65 -4.72 4.29
C HIS A 182 -0.20 -4.26 4.54
N ALA A 183 0.02 -3.00 4.94
CA ALA A 183 1.32 -2.48 5.36
C ALA A 183 1.68 -2.82 6.79
N ILE A 184 0.69 -3.21 7.62
CA ILE A 184 0.92 -3.58 9.01
C ILE A 184 1.62 -4.94 9.05
N LYS A 185 2.79 -4.97 9.70
CA LYS A 185 3.51 -6.22 9.94
C LYS A 185 2.64 -7.19 10.73
N PRO A 186 2.56 -8.47 10.32
CA PRO A 186 1.67 -9.44 10.97
C PRO A 186 1.80 -9.51 12.49
N GLU A 187 3.04 -9.44 13.00
CA GLU A 187 3.35 -9.50 14.42
C GLU A 187 2.91 -8.28 15.23
N LEU A 188 2.63 -7.15 14.57
CA LEU A 188 2.19 -5.91 15.22
C LEU A 188 0.68 -5.68 15.13
N ARG A 189 -0.04 -6.47 14.32
CA ARG A 189 -1.47 -6.24 14.03
C ARG A 189 -2.35 -6.22 15.26
N ASP A 190 -2.20 -7.22 16.13
CA ASP A 190 -3.03 -7.35 17.32
C ASP A 190 -2.87 -6.14 18.25
N GLU A 191 -1.63 -5.71 18.46
CA GLU A 191 -1.31 -4.55 19.30
C GLU A 191 -1.84 -3.25 18.69
N ILE A 192 -1.57 -3.01 17.38
CA ILE A 192 -2.02 -1.80 16.69
C ILE A 192 -3.54 -1.71 16.70
N ILE A 193 -4.22 -2.80 16.34
CA ILE A 193 -5.69 -2.82 16.30
C ILE A 193 -6.28 -2.65 17.69
N ALA A 194 -5.70 -3.27 18.71
CA ALA A 194 -6.15 -3.08 20.10
C ALA A 194 -6.00 -1.61 20.54
N ASN A 195 -4.86 -0.97 20.26
CA ASN A 195 -4.67 0.46 20.52
C ASN A 195 -5.70 1.30 19.77
N TYR A 196 -5.88 1.08 18.48
CA TYR A 196 -6.80 1.86 17.66
C TYR A 196 -8.26 1.69 18.11
N LYS A 197 -8.70 0.47 18.40
CA LYS A 197 -10.03 0.18 18.93
C LYS A 197 -10.29 0.85 20.29
N SER A 198 -9.28 0.89 21.17
CA SER A 198 -9.42 1.52 22.49
C SER A 198 -9.65 3.04 22.40
N HIS A 199 -9.19 3.68 21.32
CA HIS A 199 -9.33 5.10 21.05
C HIS A 199 -10.51 5.44 20.12
N VAL A 200 -11.51 4.57 20.02
CA VAL A 200 -12.79 4.90 19.41
C VAL A 200 -13.81 5.24 20.48
N ASN A 201 -14.49 6.37 20.33
CA ASN A 201 -15.56 6.78 21.22
C ASN A 201 -16.74 5.79 21.16
N ASP A 202 -17.57 5.75 22.20
CA ASP A 202 -18.79 4.96 22.22
C ASP A 202 -19.70 5.36 21.06
N ASN A 203 -20.27 4.37 20.38
CA ASN A 203 -21.04 4.51 19.14
C ASN A 203 -20.21 4.99 17.93
N GLY A 204 -18.92 5.17 18.07
CA GLY A 204 -18.02 5.43 16.95
C GLY A 204 -17.86 4.23 16.03
N ILE A 205 -17.31 4.44 14.85
CA ILE A 205 -17.16 3.41 13.82
C ILE A 205 -15.71 3.25 13.34
N ALA A 206 -15.41 2.01 12.95
CA ALA A 206 -14.24 1.69 12.14
C ALA A 206 -14.71 1.33 10.72
N ALA A 207 -14.12 1.97 9.70
CA ALA A 207 -14.39 1.72 8.29
C ALA A 207 -13.09 1.33 7.61
N PHE A 208 -12.90 0.03 7.38
CA PHE A 208 -11.61 -0.54 6.99
C PHE A 208 -11.72 -1.33 5.69
N PHE A 209 -10.73 -1.10 4.81
CA PHE A 209 -10.48 -1.89 3.63
C PHE A 209 -9.17 -2.66 3.80
N ALA A 210 -9.18 -3.97 3.51
CA ALA A 210 -7.98 -4.79 3.58
C ALA A 210 -7.89 -5.73 2.39
N PHE A 211 -6.73 -5.81 1.76
CA PHE A 211 -6.46 -6.84 0.74
C PHE A 211 -6.47 -8.22 1.37
N VAL A 212 -7.00 -9.18 0.60
CA VAL A 212 -7.15 -10.59 1.02
C VAL A 212 -6.39 -11.48 0.06
N GLU A 213 -5.61 -12.41 0.60
CA GLU A 213 -4.95 -13.44 -0.18
C GLU A 213 -5.95 -14.52 -0.64
N LYS A 214 -5.92 -14.87 -1.92
CA LYS A 214 -6.73 -15.94 -2.51
C LYS A 214 -5.86 -16.88 -3.33
N PRO A 215 -5.98 -18.22 -3.14
CA PRO A 215 -5.14 -19.18 -3.84
C PRO A 215 -5.42 -19.26 -5.36
N PHE A 216 -6.54 -18.69 -5.81
CA PHE A 216 -6.96 -18.65 -7.21
C PHE A 216 -6.79 -17.29 -7.88
N ILE A 217 -6.19 -16.32 -7.18
CA ILE A 217 -5.78 -15.01 -7.72
C ILE A 217 -4.26 -15.04 -7.79
N GLU A 218 -3.73 -14.76 -8.97
CA GLU A 218 -2.28 -14.63 -9.14
C GLU A 218 -1.75 -13.48 -8.28
N PRO A 219 -0.58 -13.65 -7.66
CA PRO A 219 0.05 -12.55 -6.92
C PRO A 219 0.19 -11.31 -7.82
N PRO A 220 0.04 -10.09 -7.27
CA PRO A 220 0.23 -8.89 -8.05
C PRO A 220 1.64 -8.87 -8.66
N PRO A 221 1.80 -8.26 -9.85
CA PRO A 221 3.08 -8.27 -10.56
C PRO A 221 4.22 -7.61 -9.79
N GLU A 222 3.87 -6.76 -8.85
CA GLU A 222 4.81 -6.13 -7.92
C GLU A 222 4.90 -6.97 -6.66
N LYS A 223 6.03 -7.66 -6.48
CA LYS A 223 6.34 -8.27 -5.18
C LYS A 223 6.74 -7.15 -4.23
N GLU A 224 5.75 -6.53 -3.60
CA GLU A 224 6.02 -5.61 -2.50
C GLU A 224 6.59 -6.39 -1.32
N GLU A 225 7.80 -6.10 -0.92
CA GLU A 225 8.51 -6.75 0.20
C GLU A 225 7.75 -6.62 1.54
N HIS A 226 6.80 -5.69 1.62
CA HIS A 226 6.00 -5.36 2.79
C HIS A 226 4.49 -5.41 2.51
N PHE A 227 4.07 -6.28 1.59
CA PHE A 227 2.67 -6.54 1.32
C PHE A 227 2.22 -7.77 2.12
N TYR A 228 1.45 -7.54 3.16
CA TYR A 228 0.94 -8.57 4.08
C TYR A 228 -0.59 -8.62 3.99
N PRO A 229 -1.18 -9.23 2.96
CA PRO A 229 -2.63 -9.36 2.84
C PRO A 229 -3.19 -10.19 3.99
N LEU A 230 -4.46 -10.01 4.26
CA LEU A 230 -5.19 -10.82 5.23
C LEU A 230 -5.67 -12.13 4.59
N LYS A 231 -6.03 -13.08 5.43
CA LYS A 231 -6.85 -14.24 5.02
C LYS A 231 -8.32 -13.85 5.02
N SER A 232 -9.14 -14.56 4.22
CA SER A 232 -10.59 -14.41 4.25
C SER A 232 -11.14 -14.44 5.68
N GLY A 233 -11.96 -13.46 6.00
CA GLY A 233 -12.59 -13.34 7.32
C GLY A 233 -11.68 -12.82 8.44
N GLN A 234 -10.37 -12.70 8.24
CA GLN A 234 -9.45 -12.26 9.29
C GLN A 234 -9.75 -10.82 9.73
N LEU A 235 -10.11 -9.92 8.83
CA LEU A 235 -10.50 -8.55 9.21
C LEU A 235 -11.70 -8.56 10.16
N PHE A 236 -12.68 -9.42 9.92
CA PHE A 236 -13.85 -9.60 10.77
C PHE A 236 -13.47 -10.04 12.19
N THR A 237 -12.47 -10.92 12.34
CA THR A 237 -12.08 -11.43 13.66
C THR A 237 -11.52 -10.35 14.58
N TYR A 238 -10.93 -9.29 14.05
CA TYR A 238 -10.44 -8.15 14.86
C TYR A 238 -11.56 -7.31 15.48
N PHE A 239 -12.76 -7.38 14.89
CA PHE A 239 -13.94 -6.58 15.32
C PHE A 239 -15.12 -7.45 15.76
N HIS A 240 -14.88 -8.74 16.07
CA HIS A 240 -15.95 -9.67 16.46
C HIS A 240 -16.71 -9.26 17.73
N ASP A 241 -16.11 -8.42 18.56
CA ASP A 241 -16.65 -7.84 19.79
C ASP A 241 -17.40 -6.50 19.56
N TRP A 242 -17.48 -6.04 18.30
CA TRP A 242 -18.21 -4.85 17.88
C TRP A 242 -19.46 -5.22 17.09
N PHE A 243 -20.41 -4.32 16.98
CA PHE A 243 -21.54 -4.50 16.08
C PHE A 243 -21.10 -4.32 14.62
N ILE A 244 -21.20 -5.36 13.82
CA ILE A 244 -20.82 -5.33 12.40
C ILE A 244 -22.01 -4.77 11.60
N GLU A 245 -21.88 -3.50 11.18
CA GLU A 245 -22.84 -2.82 10.31
C GLU A 245 -22.84 -3.43 8.90
N HIS A 246 -21.65 -3.77 8.39
CA HIS A 246 -21.45 -4.41 7.10
C HIS A 246 -20.08 -5.03 7.02
N CYS A 247 -19.99 -6.21 6.43
CA CYS A 247 -18.73 -6.86 6.05
C CYS A 247 -18.93 -7.55 4.71
N GLU A 248 -18.07 -7.24 3.76
CA GLU A 248 -18.12 -7.78 2.41
C GLU A 248 -16.73 -8.20 1.96
N GLU A 249 -16.67 -9.29 1.18
CA GLU A 249 -15.48 -9.68 0.44
C GLU A 249 -15.80 -9.68 -1.05
N TYR A 250 -14.96 -9.04 -1.85
CA TYR A 250 -15.14 -8.96 -3.29
C TYR A 250 -13.82 -9.01 -4.03
N ILE A 251 -13.90 -9.31 -5.33
CA ILE A 251 -12.77 -9.33 -6.25
C ILE A 251 -12.95 -8.16 -7.22
N PHE A 252 -11.86 -7.47 -7.51
CA PHE A 252 -11.86 -6.34 -8.45
C PHE A 252 -10.62 -6.33 -9.33
N ASP A 253 -10.78 -5.74 -10.51
CA ASP A 253 -9.69 -5.51 -11.45
C ASP A 253 -8.89 -4.28 -11.03
N CYS A 254 -7.57 -4.36 -11.18
CA CYS A 254 -6.62 -3.30 -10.86
C CYS A 254 -5.61 -3.16 -11.99
N ASP A 255 -5.24 -1.91 -12.28
CA ASP A 255 -4.22 -1.54 -13.27
C ASP A 255 -3.24 -0.48 -12.74
N SER A 256 -3.26 -0.22 -11.44
CA SER A 256 -2.47 0.82 -10.79
C SER A 256 -0.95 0.68 -11.00
N SER A 257 -0.48 -0.54 -11.27
CA SER A 257 0.92 -0.83 -11.62
C SER A 257 1.23 -0.68 -13.11
N GLY A 258 0.23 -0.34 -13.93
CA GLY A 258 0.34 -0.38 -15.39
C GLY A 258 0.19 -1.78 -15.99
N ILE A 259 0.00 -2.80 -15.16
CA ILE A 259 -0.27 -4.19 -15.58
C ILE A 259 -1.62 -4.61 -15.00
N ALA A 260 -2.56 -4.97 -15.88
CA ALA A 260 -3.88 -5.42 -15.44
C ALA A 260 -3.77 -6.71 -14.61
N HIS A 261 -4.31 -6.69 -13.40
CA HIS A 261 -4.37 -7.82 -12.48
C HIS A 261 -5.61 -7.74 -11.59
N ARG A 262 -5.81 -8.70 -10.71
CA ARG A 262 -6.96 -8.72 -9.80
C ARG A 262 -6.52 -8.76 -8.36
N HIS A 263 -7.35 -8.16 -7.52
CA HIS A 263 -7.25 -8.28 -6.07
C HIS A 263 -8.54 -8.81 -5.47
N ALA A 264 -8.44 -9.44 -4.32
CA ALA A 264 -9.55 -9.62 -3.41
C ALA A 264 -9.38 -8.69 -2.21
N ALA A 265 -10.48 -8.18 -1.69
CA ALA A 265 -10.49 -7.32 -0.52
C ALA A 265 -11.68 -7.59 0.39
N ASN A 266 -11.49 -7.33 1.68
CA ASN A 266 -12.58 -7.15 2.64
C ASN A 266 -12.84 -5.68 2.86
N VAL A 267 -14.11 -5.31 2.95
CA VAL A 267 -14.59 -4.03 3.47
C VAL A 267 -15.39 -4.29 4.74
N LEU A 268 -15.08 -3.56 5.78
CA LEU A 268 -15.71 -3.68 7.09
C LEU A 268 -16.17 -2.31 7.57
N TYR A 269 -17.41 -2.24 8.05
CA TYR A 269 -17.91 -1.14 8.87
C TYR A 269 -18.39 -1.74 10.20
N ALA A 270 -17.71 -1.41 11.27
CA ALA A 270 -17.99 -1.92 12.60
C ALA A 270 -18.22 -0.76 13.57
N ARG A 271 -19.24 -0.87 14.41
CA ARG A 271 -19.62 0.12 15.42
C ARG A 271 -19.25 -0.37 16.81
N LYS A 272 -18.54 0.46 17.55
CA LYS A 272 -18.33 0.21 18.98
C LYS A 272 -19.65 0.39 19.73
N THR A 273 -20.15 -0.70 20.29
CA THR A 273 -21.29 -0.67 21.21
C THR A 273 -20.79 -0.57 22.65
N ILE A 274 -21.53 0.11 23.50
CA ILE A 274 -21.23 0.30 24.92
C ILE A 274 -21.12 -1.05 25.64
#